data_be89d727d692ae1111f3fc58aa82401a
#
_entry.id   be89d727d692ae1111f3fc58aa82401a
#
_cell.length_a   1.000
_cell.length_b   1.000
_cell.length_c   1.000
_cell.angle_alpha   90.00
_cell.angle_beta   90.00
_cell.angle_gamma   90.00
#
_symmetry.space_group_name_H-M   'P 1'
#
loop_
_entity.id
_entity.type
_entity.pdbx_description
1 polymer ?
#
loop_
_entity_poly.entity_id
_entity_poly.type
_entity_poly.pdbx_seq_one_letter_code
_entity_poly.pdbx_strand_id
1 'polypeptide(L)'
;MKVGVIGCGYWGAKHVRVLSSLPDVSLVVAIDAQSERIEPLRRMYPSALCVTSLDEVIDLIDAAIIATPPRSHAPLAKRLLQAGKHVMVEKPMTASTAEARELVALADDNGLTLATGHTFEHNAVVKHLRDMVTGGELGKIYYIDTARLNLGLYQPDVNVVWDLAPHDISIINMVLGSTPTAVSAWGASHAGTPFEDVAYLRLEYGNIGATANIHVSWLDPSKVRRVTVVGSQRMAVYDDMLDEGRLRIYDKGVQGAPLDGTVPMSYRYGGIVSPHIPMTEPLAEVDRDFVESAISGRRPAVDGQRGLAVVEVLEAAAESMATGRTVQLTPATDAVLA
;
A
#
# COMPACT_ATOMS: atom_id res chain seq x y z
N MET A 1 16.00 -19.66 4.50
CA MET A 1 16.49 -18.26 4.41
C MET A 1 16.64 -17.69 5.82
N LYS A 2 17.64 -16.85 6.08
CA LYS A 2 17.83 -16.11 7.35
C LYS A 2 17.35 -14.67 7.14
N VAL A 3 16.36 -14.24 7.90
CA VAL A 3 15.70 -12.94 7.67
C VAL A 3 15.86 -12.03 8.89
N GLY A 4 16.41 -10.83 8.68
CA GLY A 4 16.47 -9.77 9.68
C GLY A 4 15.19 -8.94 9.69
N VAL A 5 14.70 -8.54 10.87
CA VAL A 5 13.65 -7.52 11.03
C VAL A 5 14.27 -6.32 11.74
N ILE A 6 14.37 -5.20 11.05
CA ILE A 6 14.99 -3.97 11.55
C ILE A 6 13.90 -3.00 11.99
N GLY A 7 13.90 -2.66 13.27
CA GLY A 7 12.82 -1.93 13.92
C GLY A 7 11.76 -2.87 14.48
N CYS A 8 11.81 -3.14 15.78
CA CYS A 8 10.92 -4.07 16.49
C CYS A 8 9.77 -3.35 17.21
N GLY A 9 9.28 -2.27 16.61
CA GLY A 9 8.06 -1.58 17.04
C GLY A 9 6.79 -2.37 16.74
N TYR A 10 5.67 -1.66 16.59
CA TYR A 10 4.35 -2.30 16.37
C TYR A 10 4.33 -3.24 15.15
N TRP A 11 4.86 -2.81 13.99
CA TRP A 11 4.89 -3.64 12.79
C TRP A 11 6.01 -4.67 12.80
N GLY A 12 7.22 -4.28 13.21
CA GLY A 12 8.33 -5.22 13.24
C GLY A 12 8.10 -6.43 14.15
N ALA A 13 7.46 -6.26 15.30
CA ALA A 13 7.07 -7.39 16.15
C ALA A 13 6.09 -8.36 15.46
N LYS A 14 5.22 -7.85 14.59
CA LYS A 14 4.30 -8.69 13.80
C LYS A 14 5.04 -9.45 12.70
N HIS A 15 6.00 -8.82 12.02
CA HIS A 15 6.87 -9.50 11.05
C HIS A 15 7.69 -10.62 11.73
N VAL A 16 8.27 -10.36 12.89
CA VAL A 16 8.97 -11.43 13.67
C VAL A 16 8.04 -12.61 13.93
N ARG A 17 6.80 -12.36 14.35
CA ARG A 17 5.78 -13.41 14.57
C ARG A 17 5.52 -14.22 13.31
N VAL A 18 5.23 -13.54 12.19
CA VAL A 18 4.91 -14.20 10.92
C VAL A 18 6.10 -14.99 10.41
N LEU A 19 7.29 -14.39 10.31
CA LEU A 19 8.49 -15.03 9.82
C LEU A 19 8.87 -16.26 10.65
N SER A 20 8.64 -16.22 11.97
CA SER A 20 8.90 -17.38 12.87
C SER A 20 7.99 -18.58 12.58
N SER A 21 6.90 -18.40 11.83
CA SER A 21 5.97 -19.46 11.42
C SER A 21 6.17 -19.94 9.98
N LEU A 22 6.98 -19.24 9.17
CA LEU A 22 7.21 -19.60 7.78
C LEU A 22 8.25 -20.74 7.68
N PRO A 23 7.94 -21.85 6.98
CA PRO A 23 8.83 -23.02 6.89
C PRO A 23 10.14 -22.71 6.15
N ASP A 24 10.13 -21.76 5.22
CA ASP A 24 11.30 -21.38 4.43
C ASP A 24 12.25 -20.40 5.15
N VAL A 25 11.89 -19.97 6.37
CA VAL A 25 12.71 -19.12 7.22
C VAL A 25 13.42 -20.00 8.28
N SER A 26 14.73 -20.16 8.12
CA SER A 26 15.55 -20.97 9.05
C SER A 26 16.01 -20.23 10.29
N LEU A 27 16.06 -18.87 10.22
CA LEU A 27 16.44 -18.01 11.33
C LEU A 27 15.76 -16.64 11.16
N VAL A 28 15.13 -16.17 12.23
CA VAL A 28 14.67 -14.77 12.35
C VAL A 28 15.64 -14.01 13.23
N VAL A 29 16.06 -12.84 12.79
CA VAL A 29 16.93 -11.94 13.55
C VAL A 29 16.16 -10.64 13.84
N ALA A 30 15.81 -10.41 15.10
CA ALA A 30 15.15 -9.19 15.55
C ALA A 30 16.21 -8.13 15.91
N ILE A 31 16.15 -6.97 15.26
CA ILE A 31 17.16 -5.90 15.36
C ILE A 31 16.47 -4.59 15.75
N ASP A 32 16.78 -4.05 16.92
CA ASP A 32 16.30 -2.71 17.34
C ASP A 32 17.31 -2.07 18.30
N ALA A 33 17.63 -0.81 18.07
CA ALA A 33 18.57 -0.06 18.92
C ALA A 33 18.08 0.06 20.38
N GLN A 34 16.77 -0.10 20.60
CA GLN A 34 16.15 -0.07 21.93
C GLN A 34 15.95 -1.51 22.44
N SER A 35 16.75 -1.93 23.41
CA SER A 35 16.70 -3.27 24.01
C SER A 35 15.31 -3.61 24.58
N GLU A 36 14.58 -2.60 25.07
CA GLU A 36 13.23 -2.74 25.62
C GLU A 36 12.21 -3.27 24.60
N ARG A 37 12.44 -3.02 23.31
CA ARG A 37 11.58 -3.54 22.22
C ARG A 37 11.91 -4.98 21.85
N ILE A 38 13.14 -5.39 22.07
CA ILE A 38 13.62 -6.74 21.72
C ILE A 38 13.30 -7.75 22.83
N GLU A 39 13.35 -7.34 24.08
CA GLU A 39 13.23 -8.24 25.23
C GLU A 39 11.91 -9.05 25.27
N PRO A 40 10.74 -8.46 24.94
CA PRO A 40 9.50 -9.24 24.79
C PRO A 40 9.59 -10.30 23.67
N LEU A 41 10.24 -9.96 22.54
CA LEU A 41 10.40 -10.88 21.41
C LEU A 41 11.30 -12.05 21.74
N ARG A 42 12.41 -11.80 22.45
CA ARG A 42 13.32 -12.87 22.93
C ARG A 42 12.60 -13.91 23.79
N ARG A 43 11.67 -13.47 24.64
CA ARG A 43 10.86 -14.36 25.48
C ARG A 43 9.81 -15.11 24.68
N MET A 44 9.18 -14.44 23.73
CA MET A 44 8.06 -14.98 22.96
C MET A 44 8.53 -15.90 21.83
N TYR A 45 9.70 -15.61 21.24
CA TYR A 45 10.32 -16.35 20.14
C TYR A 45 11.76 -16.76 20.51
N PRO A 46 11.97 -17.79 21.34
CA PRO A 46 13.29 -18.18 21.84
C PRO A 46 14.26 -18.62 20.74
N SER A 47 13.76 -19.03 19.56
CA SER A 47 14.57 -19.39 18.40
C SER A 47 15.04 -18.18 17.60
N ALA A 48 14.47 -16.99 17.82
CA ALA A 48 14.90 -15.78 17.17
C ALA A 48 16.17 -15.21 17.83
N LEU A 49 17.13 -14.81 17.00
CA LEU A 49 18.30 -14.06 17.47
C LEU A 49 17.89 -12.60 17.68
N CYS A 50 18.22 -12.03 18.84
CA CYS A 50 17.87 -10.65 19.18
C CYS A 50 19.15 -9.84 19.43
N VAL A 51 19.37 -8.80 18.63
CA VAL A 51 20.57 -7.94 18.68
C VAL A 51 20.19 -6.46 18.63
N THR A 52 21.08 -5.60 19.07
CA THR A 52 20.84 -4.14 19.11
C THR A 52 21.44 -3.39 17.92
N SER A 53 22.29 -4.03 17.13
CA SER A 53 22.92 -3.41 15.96
C SER A 53 22.84 -4.31 14.73
N LEU A 54 22.56 -3.70 13.59
CA LEU A 54 22.63 -4.36 12.28
C LEU A 54 24.07 -4.83 11.97
N ASP A 55 25.10 -4.11 12.46
CA ASP A 55 26.48 -4.43 12.21
C ASP A 55 26.90 -5.79 12.76
N GLU A 56 26.22 -6.28 13.81
CA GLU A 56 26.49 -7.57 14.41
C GLU A 56 26.05 -8.75 13.51
N VAL A 57 25.10 -8.51 12.59
CA VAL A 57 24.36 -9.60 11.92
C VAL A 57 24.20 -9.40 10.42
N ILE A 58 24.67 -8.31 9.83
CA ILE A 58 24.47 -8.03 8.41
C ILE A 58 25.04 -9.15 7.52
N ASP A 59 26.17 -9.72 7.90
CA ASP A 59 26.80 -10.84 7.16
C ASP A 59 26.09 -12.18 7.42
N LEU A 60 25.30 -12.29 8.48
CA LEU A 60 24.58 -13.51 8.85
C LEU A 60 23.27 -13.67 8.08
N ILE A 61 22.56 -12.55 7.80
CA ILE A 61 21.24 -12.57 7.17
C ILE A 61 21.34 -12.64 5.64
N ASP A 62 20.34 -13.22 5.00
CA ASP A 62 20.18 -13.29 3.55
C ASP A 62 19.24 -12.18 3.03
N ALA A 63 18.27 -11.80 3.85
CA ALA A 63 17.25 -10.81 3.56
C ALA A 63 16.89 -9.98 4.80
N ALA A 64 16.29 -8.82 4.61
CA ALA A 64 15.80 -8.00 5.71
C ALA A 64 14.45 -7.34 5.42
N ILE A 65 13.63 -7.19 6.47
CA ILE A 65 12.43 -6.37 6.50
C ILE A 65 12.73 -5.12 7.33
N ILE A 66 12.51 -3.94 6.75
CA ILE A 66 12.71 -2.66 7.41
C ILE A 66 11.35 -2.13 7.87
N ALA A 67 11.16 -2.08 9.20
CA ALA A 67 9.93 -1.61 9.86
C ALA A 67 10.23 -0.47 10.87
N THR A 68 11.18 0.37 10.54
CA THR A 68 11.58 1.57 11.27
C THR A 68 10.74 2.79 10.83
N PRO A 69 10.91 3.98 11.41
CA PRO A 69 10.30 5.20 10.87
C PRO A 69 10.75 5.51 9.44
N PRO A 70 9.87 6.09 8.58
CA PRO A 70 10.11 6.28 7.14
C PRO A 70 11.43 6.96 6.77
N ARG A 71 11.90 7.91 7.57
CA ARG A 71 13.17 8.63 7.33
C ARG A 71 14.40 7.73 7.32
N SER A 72 14.35 6.57 7.94
CA SER A 72 15.44 5.61 7.99
C SER A 72 15.33 4.49 6.96
N HIS A 73 14.23 4.42 6.20
CA HIS A 73 13.99 3.38 5.21
C HIS A 73 15.06 3.39 4.11
N ALA A 74 15.23 4.52 3.42
CA ALA A 74 16.16 4.63 2.31
C ALA A 74 17.63 4.33 2.69
N PRO A 75 18.22 4.94 3.74
CA PRO A 75 19.61 4.65 4.10
C PRO A 75 19.82 3.19 4.54
N LEU A 76 18.88 2.58 5.26
CA LEU A 76 18.97 1.18 5.66
C LEU A 76 18.83 0.24 4.45
N ALA A 77 17.85 0.47 3.58
CA ALA A 77 17.64 -0.33 2.39
C ALA A 77 18.84 -0.25 1.44
N LYS A 78 19.37 0.94 1.20
CA LYS A 78 20.58 1.13 0.39
C LYS A 78 21.77 0.34 0.94
N ARG A 79 22.01 0.43 2.24
CA ARG A 79 23.09 -0.32 2.89
C ARG A 79 22.94 -1.83 2.74
N LEU A 80 21.72 -2.36 2.90
CA LEU A 80 21.42 -3.78 2.77
C LEU A 80 21.61 -4.26 1.32
N LEU A 81 21.04 -3.53 0.35
CA LEU A 81 21.20 -3.84 -1.07
C LEU A 81 22.68 -3.82 -1.49
N GLN A 82 23.46 -2.84 -1.02
CA GLN A 82 24.91 -2.78 -1.25
C GLN A 82 25.68 -3.96 -0.62
N ALA A 83 25.14 -4.52 0.48
CA ALA A 83 25.68 -5.72 1.11
C ALA A 83 25.15 -7.03 0.47
N GLY A 84 24.45 -6.95 -0.67
CA GLY A 84 23.91 -8.11 -1.39
C GLY A 84 22.73 -8.79 -0.70
N LYS A 85 21.93 -8.04 0.09
CA LYS A 85 20.79 -8.59 0.80
C LYS A 85 19.48 -8.22 0.09
N HIS A 86 18.53 -9.18 0.03
CA HIS A 86 17.15 -8.89 -0.39
C HIS A 86 16.46 -8.02 0.63
N VAL A 87 15.62 -7.08 0.19
CA VAL A 87 15.03 -6.09 1.10
C VAL A 87 13.53 -5.96 0.88
N MET A 88 12.76 -5.98 1.96
CA MET A 88 11.40 -5.46 2.01
C MET A 88 11.36 -4.24 2.92
N VAL A 89 10.69 -3.18 2.47
CA VAL A 89 10.53 -1.93 3.22
C VAL A 89 9.06 -1.70 3.56
N GLU A 90 8.76 -1.40 4.80
CA GLU A 90 7.42 -0.95 5.20
C GLU A 90 7.01 0.34 4.48
N LYS A 91 5.71 0.53 4.36
CA LYS A 91 5.14 1.72 3.71
C LYS A 91 5.33 3.01 4.58
N PRO A 92 5.52 4.15 3.93
CA PRO A 92 5.91 4.35 2.53
C PRO A 92 7.35 3.89 2.31
N MET A 93 7.66 3.40 1.09
CA MET A 93 8.97 2.81 0.81
C MET A 93 10.12 3.76 1.13
N THR A 94 9.97 5.04 0.79
CA THR A 94 10.94 6.10 1.05
C THR A 94 10.22 7.41 1.37
N ALA A 95 10.98 8.44 1.74
CA ALA A 95 10.48 9.79 1.97
C ALA A 95 10.51 10.67 0.70
N SER A 96 11.12 10.20 -0.39
CA SER A 96 11.17 10.92 -1.68
C SER A 96 11.24 9.96 -2.87
N THR A 97 10.75 10.44 -4.02
CA THR A 97 10.84 9.75 -5.32
C THR A 97 12.29 9.49 -5.73
N ALA A 98 13.19 10.42 -5.45
CA ALA A 98 14.61 10.27 -5.80
C ALA A 98 15.23 9.07 -5.06
N GLU A 99 14.99 8.95 -3.75
CA GLU A 99 15.43 7.80 -2.95
C GLU A 99 14.80 6.49 -3.45
N ALA A 100 13.50 6.50 -3.76
CA ALA A 100 12.81 5.32 -4.28
C ALA A 100 13.42 4.83 -5.59
N ARG A 101 13.68 5.73 -6.54
CA ARG A 101 14.35 5.40 -7.82
C ARG A 101 15.75 4.84 -7.62
N GLU A 102 16.52 5.43 -6.70
CA GLU A 102 17.86 4.93 -6.37
C GLU A 102 17.80 3.48 -5.83
N LEU A 103 16.88 3.18 -4.94
CA LEU A 103 16.74 1.84 -4.38
C LEU A 103 16.31 0.82 -5.41
N VAL A 104 15.36 1.19 -6.29
CA VAL A 104 14.92 0.32 -7.39
C VAL A 104 16.07 0.01 -8.33
N ALA A 105 16.78 1.03 -8.81
CA ALA A 105 17.93 0.84 -9.68
C ALA A 105 19.01 -0.04 -9.03
N LEU A 106 19.32 0.21 -7.75
CA LEU A 106 20.32 -0.55 -7.00
C LEU A 106 19.92 -2.03 -6.84
N ALA A 107 18.63 -2.31 -6.62
CA ALA A 107 18.13 -3.69 -6.52
C ALA A 107 18.20 -4.39 -7.87
N ASP A 108 17.76 -3.74 -8.96
CA ASP A 108 17.80 -4.28 -10.31
C ASP A 108 19.24 -4.55 -10.77
N ASP A 109 20.16 -3.61 -10.55
CA ASP A 109 21.58 -3.74 -10.92
C ASP A 109 22.29 -4.91 -10.21
N ASN A 110 21.86 -5.25 -9.00
CA ASN A 110 22.43 -6.34 -8.21
C ASN A 110 21.63 -7.65 -8.30
N GLY A 111 20.52 -7.70 -9.05
CA GLY A 111 19.66 -8.88 -9.15
C GLY A 111 19.00 -9.25 -7.80
N LEU A 112 18.70 -8.25 -6.97
CA LEU A 112 18.16 -8.43 -5.64
C LEU A 112 16.65 -8.12 -5.62
N THR A 113 15.94 -8.83 -4.76
CA THR A 113 14.53 -8.56 -4.50
C THR A 113 14.38 -7.29 -3.67
N LEU A 114 13.64 -6.30 -4.18
CA LEU A 114 13.13 -5.16 -3.44
C LEU A 114 11.62 -5.22 -3.43
N ALA A 115 11.01 -5.27 -2.23
CA ALA A 115 9.58 -5.30 -2.04
C ALA A 115 9.11 -4.16 -1.12
N THR A 116 7.83 -3.81 -1.19
CA THR A 116 7.21 -2.79 -0.34
C THR A 116 6.03 -3.38 0.45
N GLY A 117 5.90 -3.01 1.71
CA GLY A 117 4.89 -3.52 2.65
C GLY A 117 3.46 -2.99 2.38
N HIS A 118 2.99 -2.97 1.12
CA HIS A 118 1.60 -2.61 0.80
C HIS A 118 0.67 -3.82 1.03
N THR A 119 0.38 -4.10 2.29
CA THR A 119 -0.38 -5.27 2.75
C THR A 119 -1.77 -5.41 2.11
N PHE A 120 -2.42 -4.30 1.73
CA PHE A 120 -3.73 -4.34 1.08
C PHE A 120 -3.71 -4.95 -0.32
N GLU A 121 -2.58 -4.92 -1.03
CA GLU A 121 -2.47 -5.61 -2.32
C GLU A 121 -2.51 -7.16 -2.17
N HIS A 122 -2.21 -7.67 -0.97
CA HIS A 122 -2.37 -9.08 -0.62
C HIS A 122 -3.72 -9.43 0.00
N ASN A 123 -4.59 -8.42 0.24
CA ASN A 123 -5.93 -8.64 0.78
C ASN A 123 -6.82 -9.36 -0.25
N ALA A 124 -7.47 -10.45 0.17
CA ALA A 124 -8.30 -11.28 -0.70
C ALA A 124 -9.46 -10.51 -1.35
N VAL A 125 -10.07 -9.56 -0.63
CA VAL A 125 -11.17 -8.73 -1.15
C VAL A 125 -10.66 -7.76 -2.21
N VAL A 126 -9.48 -7.14 -2.00
CA VAL A 126 -8.87 -6.24 -2.98
C VAL A 126 -8.47 -6.99 -4.25
N LYS A 127 -7.90 -8.19 -4.11
CA LYS A 127 -7.61 -9.08 -5.25
C LYS A 127 -8.88 -9.43 -6.02
N HIS A 128 -9.95 -9.79 -5.34
CA HIS A 128 -11.24 -10.08 -5.96
C HIS A 128 -11.81 -8.86 -6.70
N LEU A 129 -11.69 -7.67 -6.11
CA LEU A 129 -12.13 -6.41 -6.73
C LEU A 129 -11.31 -6.10 -7.99
N ARG A 130 -9.99 -6.29 -7.97
CA ARG A 130 -9.13 -6.22 -9.15
C ARG A 130 -9.60 -7.17 -10.24
N ASP A 131 -9.84 -8.45 -9.90
CA ASP A 131 -10.23 -9.48 -10.85
C ASP A 131 -11.59 -9.14 -11.53
N MET A 132 -12.53 -8.57 -10.77
CA MET A 132 -13.80 -8.07 -11.31
C MET A 132 -13.60 -6.91 -12.30
N VAL A 133 -12.68 -5.99 -12.01
CA VAL A 133 -12.37 -4.84 -12.88
C VAL A 133 -11.67 -5.33 -14.15
N THR A 134 -10.64 -6.15 -14.02
CA THR A 134 -9.88 -6.69 -15.17
C THR A 134 -10.72 -7.66 -16.00
N GLY A 135 -11.62 -8.41 -15.37
CA GLY A 135 -12.60 -9.29 -16.03
C GLY A 135 -13.77 -8.54 -16.70
N GLY A 136 -13.84 -7.22 -16.55
CA GLY A 136 -14.88 -6.39 -17.17
C GLY A 136 -16.26 -6.51 -16.53
N GLU A 137 -16.40 -7.16 -15.37
CA GLU A 137 -17.71 -7.37 -14.71
C GLU A 137 -18.39 -6.07 -14.27
N LEU A 138 -17.63 -5.02 -13.99
CA LEU A 138 -18.15 -3.71 -13.65
C LEU A 138 -18.38 -2.82 -14.88
N GLY A 139 -17.95 -3.27 -16.07
CA GLY A 139 -17.94 -2.49 -17.30
C GLY A 139 -16.83 -1.42 -17.29
N LYS A 140 -17.01 -0.32 -18.04
CA LYS A 140 -16.09 0.81 -18.03
C LYS A 140 -16.10 1.44 -16.63
N ILE A 141 -14.95 1.56 -16.00
CA ILE A 141 -14.83 2.22 -14.71
C ILE A 141 -14.94 3.73 -14.92
N TYR A 142 -15.83 4.38 -14.19
CA TYR A 142 -16.02 5.80 -14.19
C TYR A 142 -15.12 6.46 -13.15
N TYR A 143 -15.22 5.99 -11.90
CA TYR A 143 -14.38 6.49 -10.81
C TYR A 143 -14.27 5.50 -9.66
N ILE A 144 -13.27 5.74 -8.81
CA ILE A 144 -13.09 5.08 -7.50
C ILE A 144 -13.09 6.15 -6.43
N ASP A 145 -13.83 5.93 -5.34
CA ASP A 145 -13.76 6.74 -4.12
C ASP A 145 -13.25 5.91 -2.96
N THR A 146 -12.29 6.46 -2.21
CA THR A 146 -11.81 5.85 -0.98
C THR A 146 -11.95 6.80 0.21
N ALA A 147 -12.19 6.21 1.38
CA ALA A 147 -12.22 6.92 2.64
C ALA A 147 -11.47 6.12 3.71
N ARG A 148 -10.46 6.73 4.31
CA ARG A 148 -9.67 6.18 5.42
C ARG A 148 -9.59 7.20 6.54
N LEU A 149 -10.53 7.07 7.47
CA LEU A 149 -10.83 8.08 8.47
C LEU A 149 -10.78 7.45 9.86
N ASN A 150 -10.36 8.21 10.84
CA ASN A 150 -10.46 7.86 12.26
C ASN A 150 -10.10 9.07 13.14
N LEU A 151 -10.43 9.01 14.42
CA LEU A 151 -9.73 9.81 15.41
C LEU A 151 -8.39 9.12 15.68
N GLY A 152 -7.36 9.53 14.92
CA GLY A 152 -6.10 8.80 14.79
C GLY A 152 -5.03 9.23 15.77
N LEU A 153 -3.91 8.49 15.74
CA LEU A 153 -2.69 8.88 16.42
C LEU A 153 -1.91 9.79 15.47
N TYR A 154 -1.77 11.05 15.85
CA TYR A 154 -0.96 12.02 15.10
C TYR A 154 0.50 11.57 15.06
N GLN A 155 1.05 11.52 13.87
CA GLN A 155 2.44 11.16 13.67
C GLN A 155 3.32 12.41 13.86
N PRO A 156 4.52 12.28 14.48
CA PRO A 156 5.37 13.43 14.74
C PRO A 156 6.22 13.86 13.55
N ASP A 157 6.26 13.07 12.47
CA ASP A 157 7.23 13.20 11.39
C ASP A 157 6.63 13.21 9.99
N VAL A 158 5.33 12.92 9.86
CA VAL A 158 4.60 12.92 8.58
C VAL A 158 3.19 13.48 8.74
N ASN A 159 2.58 13.94 7.66
CA ASN A 159 1.17 14.34 7.64
C ASN A 159 0.24 13.14 7.36
N VAL A 160 -1.07 13.39 7.40
CA VAL A 160 -2.11 12.37 7.18
C VAL A 160 -2.02 11.70 5.81
N VAL A 161 -1.55 12.43 4.78
CA VAL A 161 -1.41 11.89 3.42
C VAL A 161 -0.32 10.81 3.40
N TRP A 162 0.86 11.11 3.91
CA TRP A 162 1.99 10.16 3.96
C TRP A 162 1.74 8.96 4.87
N ASP A 163 0.91 9.11 5.91
CA ASP A 163 0.56 8.00 6.80
C ASP A 163 -0.54 7.10 6.21
N LEU A 164 -1.65 7.67 5.74
CA LEU A 164 -2.85 6.91 5.40
C LEU A 164 -3.01 6.65 3.90
N ALA A 165 -2.72 7.64 3.03
CA ALA A 165 -2.98 7.53 1.60
C ALA A 165 -2.15 6.48 0.85
N PRO A 166 -0.95 6.04 1.29
CA PRO A 166 -0.21 4.97 0.62
C PRO A 166 -1.04 3.70 0.41
N HIS A 167 -1.89 3.35 1.37
CA HIS A 167 -2.76 2.19 1.26
C HIS A 167 -3.81 2.35 0.16
N ASP A 168 -4.44 3.52 0.09
CA ASP A 168 -5.53 3.77 -0.86
C ASP A 168 -4.97 3.95 -2.28
N ILE A 169 -3.82 4.62 -2.42
CA ILE A 169 -3.11 4.76 -3.71
C ILE A 169 -2.74 3.36 -4.25
N SER A 170 -2.15 2.50 -3.42
CA SER A 170 -1.74 1.15 -3.85
C SER A 170 -2.95 0.30 -4.25
N ILE A 171 -4.05 0.35 -3.48
CA ILE A 171 -5.30 -0.34 -3.80
C ILE A 171 -5.83 0.14 -5.16
N ILE A 172 -5.91 1.44 -5.39
CA ILE A 172 -6.47 2.02 -6.63
C ILE A 172 -5.60 1.62 -7.83
N ASN A 173 -4.28 1.78 -7.72
CA ASN A 173 -3.34 1.39 -8.78
C ASN A 173 -3.48 -0.09 -9.13
N MET A 174 -3.56 -0.97 -8.14
CA MET A 174 -3.75 -2.40 -8.33
C MET A 174 -5.10 -2.73 -8.98
N VAL A 175 -6.19 -2.14 -8.50
CA VAL A 175 -7.56 -2.40 -8.99
C VAL A 175 -7.71 -1.91 -10.43
N LEU A 176 -7.13 -0.77 -10.78
CA LEU A 176 -7.18 -0.23 -12.15
C LEU A 176 -6.11 -0.80 -13.07
N GLY A 177 -5.08 -1.50 -12.54
CA GLY A 177 -3.94 -1.98 -13.34
C GLY A 177 -3.18 -0.83 -14.00
N SER A 178 -3.14 0.36 -13.38
CA SER A 178 -2.57 1.58 -13.97
C SER A 178 -2.08 2.51 -12.88
N THR A 179 -1.17 3.44 -13.22
CA THR A 179 -0.77 4.55 -12.37
C THR A 179 -1.40 5.86 -12.84
N PRO A 180 -1.63 6.85 -11.95
CA PRO A 180 -2.26 8.09 -12.34
C PRO A 180 -1.32 8.94 -13.22
N THR A 181 -1.94 9.75 -14.08
CA THR A 181 -1.27 10.71 -14.98
C THR A 181 -1.22 12.11 -14.39
N ALA A 182 -2.08 12.41 -13.40
CA ALA A 182 -2.10 13.70 -12.71
C ALA A 182 -2.67 13.57 -11.29
N VAL A 183 -2.23 14.47 -10.41
CA VAL A 183 -2.65 14.56 -9.01
C VAL A 183 -3.05 15.97 -8.68
N SER A 184 -4.22 16.13 -8.06
CA SER A 184 -4.64 17.35 -7.38
C SER A 184 -4.94 17.03 -5.92
N ALA A 185 -4.48 17.85 -5.00
CA ALA A 185 -4.68 17.61 -3.58
C ALA A 185 -4.97 18.88 -2.81
N TRP A 186 -5.77 18.74 -1.76
CA TRP A 186 -6.03 19.77 -0.76
C TRP A 186 -5.89 19.15 0.64
N GLY A 187 -5.34 19.89 1.58
CA GLY A 187 -5.19 19.48 2.97
C GLY A 187 -5.25 20.65 3.92
N ALA A 188 -5.58 20.37 5.18
CA ALA A 188 -5.61 21.36 6.24
C ALA A 188 -5.18 20.78 7.59
N SER A 189 -4.63 21.64 8.45
CA SER A 189 -4.27 21.33 9.83
C SER A 189 -5.24 22.04 10.77
N HIS A 190 -5.87 21.30 11.68
CA HIS A 190 -6.86 21.81 12.64
C HIS A 190 -6.41 21.61 14.10
N ALA A 191 -5.65 20.56 14.39
CA ALA A 191 -5.26 20.21 15.75
C ALA A 191 -4.02 20.94 16.29
N GLY A 192 -3.58 22.01 15.60
CA GLY A 192 -2.43 22.82 16.06
C GLY A 192 -1.06 22.17 15.83
N THR A 193 -0.99 21.14 15.00
CA THR A 193 0.28 20.54 14.54
C THR A 193 0.72 21.22 13.23
N PRO A 194 2.01 21.15 12.86
CA PRO A 194 2.48 21.68 11.57
C PRO A 194 2.04 20.82 10.37
N PHE A 195 1.40 19.67 10.60
CA PHE A 195 1.04 18.68 9.59
C PHE A 195 -0.48 18.70 9.34
N GLU A 196 -0.87 18.49 8.09
CA GLU A 196 -2.26 18.32 7.71
C GLU A 196 -2.86 17.08 8.40
N ASP A 197 -4.03 17.24 8.99
CA ASP A 197 -4.79 16.21 9.69
C ASP A 197 -6.03 15.73 8.92
N VAL A 198 -6.38 16.44 7.85
CA VAL A 198 -7.37 16.04 6.85
C VAL A 198 -6.86 16.40 5.46
N ALA A 199 -7.08 15.51 4.48
CA ALA A 199 -6.76 15.78 3.10
C ALA A 199 -7.69 15.04 2.13
N TYR A 200 -7.84 15.64 0.94
CA TYR A 200 -8.51 15.08 -0.22
C TYR A 200 -7.56 15.10 -1.41
N LEU A 201 -7.43 13.93 -2.07
CA LEU A 201 -6.65 13.80 -3.29
C LEU A 201 -7.59 13.40 -4.42
N ARG A 202 -7.36 13.96 -5.61
CA ARG A 202 -7.95 13.53 -6.87
C ARG A 202 -6.82 13.03 -7.77
N LEU A 203 -6.96 11.79 -8.22
CA LEU A 203 -6.04 11.13 -9.14
C LEU A 203 -6.72 10.98 -10.51
N GLU A 204 -6.02 11.31 -11.59
CA GLU A 204 -6.51 11.15 -12.96
C GLU A 204 -5.76 10.00 -13.64
N TYR A 205 -6.50 9.03 -14.15
CA TYR A 205 -5.98 7.89 -14.91
C TYR A 205 -6.33 8.09 -16.39
N GLY A 206 -5.65 9.07 -17.02
CA GLY A 206 -5.99 9.55 -18.36
C GLY A 206 -5.91 8.47 -19.45
N ASN A 207 -5.03 7.50 -19.30
CA ASN A 207 -4.85 6.36 -20.23
C ASN A 207 -6.07 5.42 -20.27
N ILE A 208 -6.85 5.33 -19.20
CA ILE A 208 -8.06 4.49 -19.12
C ILE A 208 -9.35 5.32 -18.96
N GLY A 209 -9.24 6.64 -18.86
CA GLY A 209 -10.37 7.56 -18.73
C GLY A 209 -11.14 7.42 -17.42
N ALA A 210 -10.46 7.01 -16.33
CA ALA A 210 -11.02 6.93 -14.98
C ALA A 210 -10.43 8.01 -14.07
N THR A 211 -11.12 8.30 -12.97
CA THR A 211 -10.64 9.17 -11.90
C THR A 211 -10.75 8.45 -10.56
N ALA A 212 -9.94 8.86 -9.58
CA ALA A 212 -10.11 8.40 -8.21
C ALA A 212 -10.03 9.57 -7.22
N ASN A 213 -10.80 9.48 -6.14
CA ASN A 213 -10.75 10.41 -5.04
C ASN A 213 -10.38 9.66 -3.76
N ILE A 214 -9.51 10.26 -2.96
CA ILE A 214 -9.04 9.71 -1.69
C ILE A 214 -9.35 10.74 -0.61
N HIS A 215 -10.09 10.34 0.41
CA HIS A 215 -10.30 11.11 1.63
C HIS A 215 -9.55 10.44 2.79
N VAL A 216 -8.59 11.15 3.36
CA VAL A 216 -7.84 10.70 4.55
C VAL A 216 -7.99 11.70 5.68
N SER A 217 -8.21 11.21 6.91
CA SER A 217 -8.31 12.08 8.08
C SER A 217 -7.89 11.36 9.37
N TRP A 218 -7.15 12.07 10.21
CA TRP A 218 -6.92 11.71 11.62
C TRP A 218 -7.97 12.34 12.56
N LEU A 219 -8.85 13.18 12.03
CA LEU A 219 -9.81 13.97 12.78
C LEU A 219 -11.24 13.66 12.31
N ASP A 220 -11.67 12.41 12.53
CA ASP A 220 -13.02 11.96 12.22
C ASP A 220 -13.58 11.13 13.39
N PRO A 221 -14.85 11.32 13.78
CA PRO A 221 -15.43 10.59 14.90
C PRO A 221 -15.58 9.09 14.64
N SER A 222 -15.60 8.68 13.36
CA SER A 222 -15.83 7.29 12.97
C SER A 222 -14.59 6.69 12.30
N LYS A 223 -14.29 5.44 12.64
CA LYS A 223 -13.28 4.69 11.89
C LYS A 223 -13.88 4.16 10.58
N VAL A 224 -13.41 4.68 9.46
CA VAL A 224 -13.86 4.29 8.11
C VAL A 224 -12.69 3.76 7.30
N ARG A 225 -12.89 2.64 6.60
CA ARG A 225 -11.96 2.09 5.62
C ARG A 225 -12.77 1.54 4.46
N ARG A 226 -13.09 2.38 3.51
CA ARG A 226 -14.01 2.04 2.43
C ARG A 226 -13.42 2.36 1.07
N VAL A 227 -13.66 1.45 0.11
CA VAL A 227 -13.36 1.62 -1.31
C VAL A 227 -14.66 1.40 -2.08
N THR A 228 -15.04 2.38 -2.89
CA THR A 228 -16.20 2.33 -3.78
C THR A 228 -15.72 2.39 -5.22
N VAL A 229 -16.07 1.39 -6.02
CA VAL A 229 -15.77 1.35 -7.46
C VAL A 229 -17.08 1.50 -8.23
N VAL A 230 -17.15 2.50 -9.08
CA VAL A 230 -18.32 2.81 -9.89
C VAL A 230 -18.02 2.53 -11.35
N GLY A 231 -18.67 1.50 -11.87
CA GLY A 231 -18.58 1.11 -13.27
C GLY A 231 -19.90 1.34 -14.02
N SER A 232 -19.84 1.22 -15.35
CA SER A 232 -20.99 1.43 -16.23
C SER A 232 -22.05 0.32 -16.13
N GLN A 233 -21.65 -0.88 -15.72
CA GLN A 233 -22.55 -2.03 -15.57
C GLN A 233 -22.91 -2.32 -14.13
N ARG A 234 -21.96 -2.28 -13.21
CA ARG A 234 -22.15 -2.56 -11.78
C ARG A 234 -21.30 -1.62 -10.95
N MET A 235 -21.61 -1.60 -9.67
CA MET A 235 -20.84 -0.86 -8.65
C MET A 235 -20.42 -1.83 -7.56
N ALA A 236 -19.28 -1.60 -6.93
CA ALA A 236 -18.80 -2.41 -5.83
C ALA A 236 -18.39 -1.52 -4.65
N VAL A 237 -18.69 -1.98 -3.43
CA VAL A 237 -18.27 -1.32 -2.19
C VAL A 237 -17.54 -2.34 -1.34
N TYR A 238 -16.29 -2.09 -1.07
CA TYR A 238 -15.49 -2.78 -0.07
C TYR A 238 -15.45 -1.95 1.22
N ASP A 239 -15.82 -2.54 2.33
CA ASP A 239 -15.76 -1.94 3.67
C ASP A 239 -14.97 -2.87 4.59
N ASP A 240 -13.73 -2.48 4.93
CA ASP A 240 -12.81 -3.27 5.77
C ASP A 240 -13.20 -3.27 7.26
N MET A 241 -14.17 -2.45 7.64
CA MET A 241 -14.67 -2.37 9.01
C MET A 241 -15.74 -3.41 9.32
N LEU A 242 -16.25 -4.09 8.31
CA LEU A 242 -17.27 -5.12 8.48
C LEU A 242 -16.62 -6.49 8.73
N ASP A 243 -17.21 -7.28 9.63
CA ASP A 243 -16.79 -8.66 9.86
C ASP A 243 -17.31 -9.58 8.75
N GLU A 244 -18.54 -9.35 8.29
CA GLU A 244 -19.19 -10.09 7.21
C GLU A 244 -19.66 -9.15 6.09
N GLY A 245 -19.72 -9.67 4.85
CA GLY A 245 -20.22 -8.88 3.73
C GLY A 245 -19.33 -7.69 3.40
N ARG A 246 -18.02 -7.84 3.58
CA ARG A 246 -17.04 -6.78 3.32
C ARG A 246 -17.09 -6.25 1.91
N LEU A 247 -17.39 -7.10 0.92
CA LEU A 247 -17.62 -6.72 -0.46
C LEU A 247 -19.11 -6.85 -0.80
N ARG A 248 -19.67 -5.77 -1.33
CA ARG A 248 -21.03 -5.73 -1.85
C ARG A 248 -21.01 -5.26 -3.29
N ILE A 249 -21.64 -6.05 -4.17
CA ILE A 249 -21.73 -5.78 -5.59
C ILE A 249 -23.17 -5.40 -5.89
N TYR A 250 -23.36 -4.22 -6.44
CA TYR A 250 -24.66 -3.64 -6.75
C TYR A 250 -24.92 -3.74 -8.25
N ASP A 251 -25.97 -4.43 -8.65
CA ASP A 251 -26.47 -4.39 -10.02
C ASP A 251 -27.31 -3.12 -10.21
N LYS A 252 -26.63 -2.00 -10.21
CA LYS A 252 -27.21 -0.67 -10.39
C LYS A 252 -26.44 0.09 -11.48
N GLY A 253 -27.17 0.92 -12.23
CA GLY A 253 -26.54 1.73 -13.25
C GLY A 253 -27.55 2.65 -13.94
N VAL A 254 -27.02 3.50 -14.80
CA VAL A 254 -27.81 4.37 -15.68
C VAL A 254 -27.77 3.75 -17.08
N GLN A 255 -28.93 3.54 -17.67
CA GLN A 255 -29.05 3.13 -19.08
C GLN A 255 -29.19 4.41 -19.90
N GLY A 256 -28.14 4.69 -20.71
CA GLY A 256 -28.02 5.96 -21.41
C GLY A 256 -29.06 6.14 -22.49
N ALA A 257 -29.74 7.28 -22.44
CA ALA A 257 -30.26 7.91 -23.63
C ALA A 257 -29.18 8.81 -24.26
N PRO A 258 -29.25 9.08 -25.56
CA PRO A 258 -28.42 10.11 -26.19
C PRO A 258 -28.53 11.44 -25.43
N LEU A 259 -27.43 12.16 -25.32
CA LEU A 259 -27.35 13.45 -24.59
C LEU A 259 -28.15 14.61 -25.28
N ASP A 260 -28.95 14.31 -26.30
CA ASP A 260 -29.79 15.27 -27.03
C ASP A 260 -31.07 15.63 -26.25
N GLY A 261 -31.31 15.06 -25.08
CA GLY A 261 -32.46 15.39 -24.24
C GLY A 261 -33.80 14.85 -24.74
N THR A 262 -33.82 14.05 -25.81
CA THR A 262 -35.07 13.56 -26.43
C THR A 262 -35.65 12.37 -25.72
N VAL A 263 -34.82 11.63 -24.91
CA VAL A 263 -35.27 10.47 -24.14
C VAL A 263 -34.84 10.61 -22.69
N PRO A 264 -35.72 10.39 -21.70
CA PRO A 264 -35.36 10.42 -20.29
C PRO A 264 -34.34 9.34 -19.95
N MET A 265 -33.35 9.65 -19.09
CA MET A 265 -32.44 8.63 -18.52
C MET A 265 -33.24 7.57 -17.78
N SER A 266 -32.96 6.31 -18.06
CA SER A 266 -33.51 5.18 -17.31
C SER A 266 -32.49 4.65 -16.31
N TYR A 267 -33.00 4.18 -15.16
CA TYR A 267 -32.18 3.63 -14.08
C TYR A 267 -32.41 2.13 -13.96
N ARG A 268 -31.33 1.37 -13.81
CA ARG A 268 -31.40 -0.07 -13.48
C ARG A 268 -31.22 -0.24 -11.99
N TYR A 269 -32.15 -0.99 -11.38
CA TYR A 269 -32.13 -1.37 -9.98
C TYR A 269 -32.23 -2.91 -9.89
N GLY A 270 -31.09 -3.58 -9.88
CA GLY A 270 -31.00 -5.02 -9.66
C GLY A 270 -30.67 -5.38 -8.21
N GLY A 271 -30.24 -6.61 -8.00
CA GLY A 271 -29.90 -7.15 -6.69
C GLY A 271 -28.59 -6.60 -6.12
N ILE A 272 -28.36 -6.93 -4.84
CA ILE A 272 -27.08 -6.73 -4.15
C ILE A 272 -26.53 -8.12 -3.84
N VAL A 273 -25.31 -8.40 -4.25
CA VAL A 273 -24.60 -9.66 -3.98
C VAL A 273 -23.42 -9.38 -3.08
N SER A 274 -23.28 -10.18 -2.03
CA SER A 274 -22.08 -10.19 -1.18
C SER A 274 -21.42 -11.56 -1.32
N PRO A 275 -20.32 -11.69 -2.09
CA PRO A 275 -19.64 -12.97 -2.26
C PRO A 275 -18.94 -13.39 -0.97
N HIS A 276 -18.91 -14.70 -0.71
CA HIS A 276 -18.04 -15.24 0.32
C HIS A 276 -16.60 -15.28 -0.19
N ILE A 277 -15.72 -14.52 0.43
CA ILE A 277 -14.29 -14.45 0.09
C ILE A 277 -13.50 -14.99 1.28
N PRO A 278 -12.82 -16.15 1.14
CA PRO A 278 -11.95 -16.66 2.19
C PRO A 278 -10.84 -15.66 2.52
N MET A 279 -10.74 -15.29 3.79
CA MET A 279 -9.75 -14.32 4.26
C MET A 279 -8.50 -15.03 4.76
N THR A 280 -7.36 -14.57 4.32
CA THR A 280 -6.04 -14.88 4.89
C THR A 280 -5.50 -13.64 5.62
N GLU A 281 -4.51 -13.81 6.47
CA GLU A 281 -3.83 -12.66 7.08
C GLU A 281 -2.96 -11.96 6.04
N PRO A 282 -3.27 -10.71 5.62
CA PRO A 282 -2.52 -10.05 4.54
C PRO A 282 -1.01 -9.91 4.85
N LEU A 283 -0.64 -9.68 6.11
CA LEU A 283 0.76 -9.57 6.50
C LEU A 283 1.51 -10.89 6.29
N ALA A 284 0.87 -12.02 6.59
CA ALA A 284 1.47 -13.33 6.37
C ALA A 284 1.69 -13.61 4.87
N GLU A 285 0.77 -13.15 4.02
CA GLU A 285 0.91 -13.27 2.57
C GLU A 285 2.04 -12.38 2.02
N VAL A 286 2.18 -11.14 2.54
CA VAL A 286 3.29 -10.23 2.18
C VAL A 286 4.64 -10.84 2.52
N ASP A 287 4.82 -11.30 3.76
CA ASP A 287 6.09 -11.86 4.23
C ASP A 287 6.44 -13.15 3.46
N ARG A 288 5.44 -13.99 3.20
CA ARG A 288 5.62 -15.21 2.39
C ARG A 288 6.03 -14.87 0.97
N ASP A 289 5.32 -13.97 0.30
CA ASP A 289 5.62 -13.55 -1.06
C ASP A 289 7.04 -12.99 -1.19
N PHE A 290 7.47 -12.18 -0.22
CA PHE A 290 8.83 -11.66 -0.17
C PHE A 290 9.88 -12.77 -0.03
N VAL A 291 9.70 -13.69 0.93
CA VAL A 291 10.63 -14.79 1.18
C VAL A 291 10.72 -15.72 -0.03
N GLU A 292 9.59 -16.14 -0.59
CA GLU A 292 9.54 -16.99 -1.78
C GLU A 292 10.18 -16.32 -3.00
N SER A 293 9.93 -15.01 -3.19
CA SER A 293 10.51 -14.23 -4.29
C SER A 293 12.04 -14.14 -4.16
N ALA A 294 12.54 -13.88 -2.95
CA ALA A 294 13.95 -13.81 -2.67
C ALA A 294 14.66 -15.17 -2.86
N ILE A 295 14.00 -16.29 -2.55
CA ILE A 295 14.55 -17.64 -2.75
C ILE A 295 14.54 -18.03 -4.23
N SER A 296 13.44 -17.75 -4.95
CA SER A 296 13.24 -18.24 -6.32
C SER A 296 13.78 -17.27 -7.39
N GLY A 297 14.11 -16.03 -7.03
CA GLY A 297 14.48 -14.98 -7.99
C GLY A 297 13.29 -14.45 -8.80
N ARG A 298 12.04 -14.82 -8.46
CA ARG A 298 10.85 -14.23 -9.09
C ARG A 298 10.59 -12.82 -8.55
N ARG A 299 9.91 -12.02 -9.33
CA ARG A 299 9.46 -10.70 -8.91
C ARG A 299 8.37 -10.83 -7.83
N PRO A 300 8.43 -10.11 -6.70
CA PRO A 300 7.35 -10.09 -5.72
C PRO A 300 6.12 -9.39 -6.29
N ALA A 301 4.94 -9.76 -5.79
CA ALA A 301 3.68 -9.15 -6.23
C ALA A 301 3.65 -7.63 -5.95
N VAL A 302 4.32 -7.18 -4.89
CA VAL A 302 4.46 -5.77 -4.54
C VAL A 302 5.94 -5.40 -4.49
N ASP A 303 6.51 -5.21 -5.66
CA ASP A 303 7.93 -4.90 -5.83
C ASP A 303 8.28 -3.43 -5.57
N GLY A 304 9.55 -3.08 -5.72
CA GLY A 304 10.04 -1.73 -5.56
C GLY A 304 9.44 -0.72 -6.56
N GLN A 305 9.07 -1.16 -7.78
CA GLN A 305 8.44 -0.28 -8.78
C GLN A 305 7.03 0.14 -8.34
N ARG A 306 6.25 -0.78 -7.76
CA ARG A 306 4.94 -0.45 -7.16
C ARG A 306 5.09 0.50 -5.98
N GLY A 307 6.10 0.28 -5.13
CA GLY A 307 6.45 1.20 -4.06
C GLY A 307 6.82 2.59 -4.55
N LEU A 308 7.66 2.68 -5.59
CA LEU A 308 8.03 3.93 -6.26
C LEU A 308 6.81 4.67 -6.79
N ALA A 309 5.90 3.99 -7.50
CA ALA A 309 4.69 4.60 -8.04
C ALA A 309 3.79 5.22 -6.95
N VAL A 310 3.73 4.62 -5.77
CA VAL A 310 3.01 5.21 -4.63
C VAL A 310 3.73 6.46 -4.10
N VAL A 311 5.05 6.43 -3.97
CA VAL A 311 5.84 7.59 -3.49
C VAL A 311 5.74 8.76 -4.46
N GLU A 312 5.73 8.53 -5.77
CA GLU A 312 5.53 9.57 -6.79
C GLU A 312 4.19 10.29 -6.62
N VAL A 313 3.12 9.56 -6.32
CA VAL A 313 1.80 10.15 -6.05
C VAL A 313 1.80 10.95 -4.75
N LEU A 314 2.47 10.47 -3.70
CA LEU A 314 2.56 11.17 -2.41
C LEU A 314 3.32 12.50 -2.54
N GLU A 315 4.43 12.50 -3.26
CA GLU A 315 5.25 13.69 -3.51
C GLU A 315 4.49 14.71 -4.36
N ALA A 316 3.80 14.25 -5.43
CA ALA A 316 2.94 15.08 -6.26
C ALA A 316 1.74 15.66 -5.47
N ALA A 317 1.16 14.89 -4.54
CA ALA A 317 0.11 15.39 -3.65
C ALA A 317 0.63 16.48 -2.71
N ALA A 318 1.83 16.33 -2.15
CA ALA A 318 2.47 17.34 -1.33
C ALA A 318 2.74 18.64 -2.12
N GLU A 319 3.26 18.53 -3.35
CA GLU A 319 3.46 19.66 -4.24
C GLU A 319 2.12 20.34 -4.60
N SER A 320 1.09 19.54 -4.89
CA SER A 320 -0.24 20.08 -5.22
C SER A 320 -0.85 20.82 -4.03
N MET A 321 -0.75 20.30 -2.82
CA MET A 321 -1.22 20.99 -1.60
C MET A 321 -0.49 22.32 -1.39
N ALA A 322 0.83 22.34 -1.61
CA ALA A 322 1.65 23.54 -1.42
C ALA A 322 1.40 24.63 -2.47
N THR A 323 1.11 24.22 -3.71
CA THR A 323 0.99 25.16 -4.86
C THR A 323 -0.45 25.47 -5.25
N GLY A 324 -1.41 24.66 -4.82
CA GLY A 324 -2.81 24.73 -5.29
C GLY A 324 -3.01 24.32 -6.75
N ARG A 325 -2.03 23.66 -7.37
CA ARG A 325 -2.04 23.27 -8.79
C ARG A 325 -2.08 21.76 -8.97
N THR A 326 -2.65 21.33 -10.11
CA THR A 326 -2.53 19.92 -10.53
C THR A 326 -1.09 19.64 -10.95
N VAL A 327 -0.52 18.56 -10.44
CA VAL A 327 0.82 18.06 -10.79
C VAL A 327 0.68 16.93 -11.80
N GLN A 328 1.41 17.02 -12.91
CA GLN A 328 1.43 15.96 -13.93
C GLN A 328 2.42 14.89 -13.56
N LEU A 329 2.03 13.62 -13.75
CA LEU A 329 2.88 12.46 -13.57
C LEU A 329 3.14 11.78 -14.93
N THR A 330 4.32 11.21 -15.08
CA THR A 330 4.61 10.31 -16.20
C THR A 330 4.11 8.92 -15.79
N PRO A 331 3.12 8.34 -16.48
CA PRO A 331 2.65 7.01 -16.15
C PRO A 331 3.79 6.00 -16.19
N ALA A 332 3.83 5.12 -15.21
CA ALA A 332 4.69 3.95 -15.31
C ALA A 332 4.27 3.12 -16.53
N THR A 333 5.23 2.51 -17.21
CA THR A 333 4.95 1.62 -18.35
C THR A 333 4.12 0.43 -17.88
N ASP A 334 3.21 -0.08 -18.73
CA ASP A 334 2.27 -1.20 -18.43
C ASP A 334 2.94 -2.44 -17.80
N ALA A 335 4.26 -2.61 -18.02
CA ALA A 335 5.04 -3.68 -17.42
C ALA A 335 5.21 -3.61 -15.88
N VAL A 336 4.88 -2.48 -15.25
CA VAL A 336 5.06 -2.26 -13.81
C VAL A 336 3.91 -2.84 -12.99
N LEU A 337 2.72 -2.99 -13.59
CA LEU A 337 1.49 -3.39 -12.87
C LEU A 337 0.92 -4.73 -13.35
N ALA A 338 1.56 -5.37 -14.35
CA ALA A 338 1.14 -6.65 -14.92
C ALA A 338 1.40 -7.86 -13.98
#